data_e3fab4a7cedd9710a011c1688a5878d0
#
_entry.id   e3fab4a7cedd9710a011c1688a5878d0
#
_cell.length_a   1.000
_cell.length_b   1.000
_cell.length_c   1.000
_cell.angle_alpha   90.00
_cell.angle_beta   90.00
_cell.angle_gamma   90.00
#
_symmetry.space_group_name_H-M   'P 1'
#
loop_
_entity.id
_entity.type
_entity.pdbx_description
1 polymer ?
#
loop_
_entity_poly.entity_id
_entity_poly.type
_entity_poly.pdbx_seq_one_letter_code
_entity_poly.pdbx_strand_id
1 'polypeptide(L)' 'MEFAYISAKEAATKLGVTVRWVQQLCKDGKVEGAMRFGTQDIWLVPIKWVDERIAAEREMEK' A
#
# COMPACT_ATOMS: atom_id res chain seq x y z
N MET A 1 -5.43 12.39 16.36
CA MET A 1 -4.92 11.03 16.22
C MET A 1 -4.82 10.68 14.75
N GLU A 2 -3.68 10.25 14.33
CA GLU A 2 -3.45 9.95 12.91
C GLU A 2 -3.64 8.47 12.63
N PHE A 3 -4.22 8.20 11.48
CA PHE A 3 -4.32 6.82 11.02
C PHE A 3 -2.99 6.42 10.41
N ALA A 4 -2.49 5.28 10.84
CA ALA A 4 -1.26 4.74 10.30
C ALA A 4 -1.49 3.95 9.01
N TYR A 5 -2.72 3.90 8.56
CA TYR A 5 -3.09 3.09 7.40
C TYR A 5 -3.89 3.90 6.40
N ILE A 6 -3.76 3.56 5.14
CA ILE A 6 -4.57 4.13 4.06
C ILE A 6 -5.13 2.97 3.25
N SER A 7 -6.17 3.26 2.46
CA SER A 7 -6.77 2.22 1.63
C SER A 7 -5.82 1.86 0.49
N ALA A 8 -6.03 0.66 -0.07
CA ALA A 8 -5.24 0.24 -1.22
C ALA A 8 -5.40 1.20 -2.38
N LYS A 9 -6.61 1.76 -2.54
CA LYS A 9 -6.86 2.72 -3.61
C LYS A 9 -6.00 3.96 -3.43
N GLU A 10 -5.93 4.46 -2.22
CA GLU A 10 -5.13 5.65 -1.94
C GLU A 10 -3.64 5.35 -2.09
N ALA A 11 -3.23 4.19 -1.63
CA ALA A 11 -1.84 3.78 -1.79
C ALA A 11 -1.45 3.68 -3.26
N ALA A 12 -2.35 3.12 -4.07
CA ALA A 12 -2.10 3.01 -5.51
C ALA A 12 -1.93 4.38 -6.14
N THR A 13 -2.75 5.33 -5.73
CA THR A 13 -2.66 6.69 -6.26
C THR A 13 -1.32 7.31 -5.89
N LYS A 14 -0.88 7.13 -4.66
CA LYS A 14 0.38 7.70 -4.21
C LYS A 14 1.57 7.05 -4.91
N LEU A 15 1.47 5.76 -5.19
CA LEU A 15 2.56 5.03 -5.83
C LEU A 15 2.54 5.12 -7.35
N GLY A 16 1.43 5.61 -7.91
CA GLY A 16 1.30 5.69 -9.36
C GLY A 16 1.08 4.34 -10.01
N VAL A 17 0.45 3.42 -9.31
CA VAL A 17 0.18 2.08 -9.83
C VAL A 17 -1.32 1.80 -9.73
N THR A 18 -1.75 0.63 -10.22
CA THR A 18 -3.15 0.26 -10.17
C THR A 18 -3.52 -0.28 -8.80
N VAL A 19 -4.80 -0.11 -8.45
CA VAL A 19 -5.31 -0.66 -7.20
C VAL A 19 -5.15 -2.17 -7.19
N ARG A 20 -5.38 -2.79 -8.34
CA ARG A 20 -5.29 -4.24 -8.45
C ARG A 20 -3.88 -4.73 -8.09
N TRP A 21 -2.88 -4.00 -8.53
CA TRP A 21 -1.49 -4.36 -8.21
C TRP A 21 -1.25 -4.33 -6.70
N VAL A 22 -1.75 -3.28 -6.04
CA VAL A 22 -1.58 -3.17 -4.60
C VAL A 22 -2.31 -4.30 -3.89
N GLN A 23 -3.53 -4.60 -4.34
CA GLN A 23 -4.30 -5.69 -3.75
C GLN A 23 -3.58 -7.02 -3.92
N GLN A 24 -2.96 -7.23 -5.06
CA GLN A 24 -2.22 -8.45 -5.31
C GLN A 24 -1.05 -8.59 -4.36
N LEU A 25 -0.33 -7.50 -4.13
CA LEU A 25 0.78 -7.51 -3.18
C LEU A 25 0.30 -7.85 -1.77
N CYS A 26 -0.86 -7.31 -1.41
CA CYS A 26 -1.42 -7.60 -0.09
C CYS A 26 -1.77 -9.07 0.05
N LYS A 27 -2.37 -9.63 -0.99
CA LYS A 27 -2.74 -11.04 -0.98
C LYS A 27 -1.52 -11.95 -0.91
N ASP A 28 -0.45 -11.54 -1.54
CA ASP A 28 0.77 -12.33 -1.58
C ASP A 28 1.60 -12.19 -0.29
N GLY A 29 1.14 -11.32 0.61
CA GLY A 29 1.87 -11.12 1.86
C GLY A 29 3.11 -10.29 1.70
N LYS A 30 3.24 -9.54 0.62
CA LYS A 30 4.42 -8.72 0.36
C LYS A 30 4.34 -7.35 1.01
N VAL A 31 3.16 -6.97 1.50
CA VAL A 31 2.99 -5.72 2.21
C VAL A 31 2.97 -6.04 3.70
N GLU A 32 4.06 -5.72 4.36
CA GLU A 32 4.15 -6.01 5.79
C GLU A 32 3.19 -5.11 6.55
N GLY A 33 2.37 -5.71 7.38
CA GLY A 33 1.42 -4.97 8.19
C GLY A 33 0.10 -4.66 7.49
N ALA A 34 -0.08 -5.13 6.27
CA ALA A 34 -1.33 -4.92 5.56
C ALA A 34 -2.47 -5.63 6.29
N MET A 35 -3.63 -4.99 6.33
CA MET A 35 -4.80 -5.55 7.00
C MET A 35 -5.97 -5.59 6.04
N ARG A 36 -6.76 -6.63 6.16
CA ARG A 36 -7.98 -6.77 5.39
C ARG A 36 -9.15 -6.32 6.26
N PHE A 37 -9.95 -5.44 5.74
CA PHE A 37 -11.05 -4.87 6.50
C PHE A 37 -12.41 -5.32 5.94
N GLY A 38 -13.21 -5.94 6.79
CA GLY A 38 -14.57 -6.32 6.44
C GLY A 38 -14.65 -7.47 5.45
N THR A 39 -15.82 -7.63 4.85
CA THR A 39 -16.06 -8.72 3.92
C THR A 39 -15.87 -8.32 2.46
N GLN A 40 -15.49 -7.09 2.21
CA GLN A 40 -15.44 -6.55 0.85
C GLN A 40 -14.04 -6.42 0.28
N ASP A 41 -13.12 -7.22 0.72
CA ASP A 41 -11.75 -7.21 0.18
C ASP A 41 -11.12 -5.82 0.19
N ILE A 42 -11.44 -5.05 1.21
CA ILE A 42 -10.81 -3.74 1.37
C ILE A 42 -9.51 -3.93 2.13
N TRP A 43 -8.41 -3.58 1.47
CA TRP A 43 -7.11 -3.71 2.10
C TRP A 43 -6.66 -2.36 2.65
N LEU A 44 -6.07 -2.40 3.84
CA LEU A 44 -5.45 -1.24 4.46
C LEU A 44 -3.94 -1.44 4.44
N VAL A 45 -3.24 -0.42 3.99
CA VAL A 45 -1.79 -0.49 3.82
C VAL A 45 -1.15 0.52 4.78
N PRO A 46 -0.12 0.11 5.51
CA PRO A 46 0.56 1.07 6.39
C PRO A 46 1.16 2.22 5.59
N ILE A 47 0.94 3.43 6.07
CA ILE A 47 1.51 4.61 5.41
C ILE A 47 3.03 4.49 5.37
N LYS A 48 3.61 3.93 6.41
CA LYS A 48 5.06 3.76 6.47
C LYS A 48 5.55 2.91 5.30
N TRP A 49 4.83 1.86 4.97
CA TRP A 49 5.22 1.00 3.86
C TRP A 49 5.20 1.76 2.54
N VAL A 50 4.17 2.58 2.35
CA VAL A 50 4.04 3.38 1.15
C VAL A 50 5.18 4.39 1.04
N ASP A 51 5.47 5.05 2.14
CA ASP A 51 6.55 6.04 2.14
C ASP A 51 7.89 5.40 1.84
N GLU A 52 8.15 4.24 2.42
CA GLU A 52 9.40 3.53 2.18
C GLU A 52 9.50 3.08 0.72
N ARG A 53 8.39 2.67 0.16
CA ARG A 53 8.38 2.24 -1.23
C ARG A 53 8.67 3.40 -2.17
N ILE A 54 8.07 4.55 -1.90
CA ILE A 54 8.32 5.75 -2.71
C ILE A 54 9.78 6.16 -2.62
N ALA A 55 10.32 6.13 -1.42
CA ALA A 55 11.73 6.49 -1.22
C ALA A 55 12.65 5.53 -1.97
N ALA A 56 12.34 4.23 -1.92
CA ALA A 56 13.16 3.24 -2.60
C ALA A 56 13.14 3.45 -4.12
N GLU A 57 11.96 3.77 -4.66
CA GLU A 57 11.85 3.99 -6.09
C GLU A 57 12.60 5.24 -6.52
N ARG A 58 12.58 6.26 -5.68
CA ARG A 58 13.33 7.48 -5.99
C ARG A 58 14.82 7.23 -6.04
N GLU A 59 15.31 6.40 -5.15
CA GLU A 59 16.73 6.10 -5.12
C GLU A 59 17.17 5.31 -6.33
N MET A 60 16.28 4.49 -6.84
CA MET A 60 16.60 3.67 -8.00
C MET A 60 16.53 4.45 -9.31
N GLU A 61 15.94 5.61 -9.27
CA GLU A 61 15.67 6.39 -10.46
C GLU A 61 16.78 7.33 -10.85
N LYS A 62 17.89 7.21 -10.35
CA LYS A 62 18.96 8.14 -10.66
C LYS A 62 19.36 8.19 -12.11
#